data_509fb77d88e5ea69c62006dbbb7e236f
#
_entry.id   509fb77d88e5ea69c62006dbbb7e236f
#
_cell.length_a   1.000
_cell.length_b   1.000
_cell.length_c   1.000
_cell.angle_alpha   90.00
_cell.angle_beta   90.00
_cell.angle_gamma   90.00
#
_symmetry.space_group_name_H-M   'P 1'
#
loop_
_entity.id
_entity.type
_entity.pdbx_description
1 polymer ?
#
loop_
_entity_poly.entity_id
_entity_poly.type
_entity_poly.pdbx_seq_one_letter_code
_entity_poly.pdbx_strand_id
1 'polypeptide(L)'
;MQTLHYYERLGLLSKPARSTANYRLYPLEALHKVQFIRKAQALGFSLEEIKEILELRNRGRAPCRRVAELGKKHLQEVDARIAALRSFRRALAAVLPRWESETSRQRECAGEFCDLVERLPQSPSRPKRKI
;
A
#
# COMPACT_ATOMS: atom_id res chain seq x y z
N MET A 1 -10.54 6.85 -21.68
CA MET A 1 -9.59 6.95 -20.58
C MET A 1 -10.23 6.55 -19.26
N GLN A 2 -10.05 5.29 -18.92
CA GLN A 2 -10.68 4.69 -17.74
C GLN A 2 -10.20 5.31 -16.43
N THR A 3 -8.94 5.74 -16.38
CA THR A 3 -8.36 6.36 -15.18
C THR A 3 -9.05 7.67 -14.80
N LEU A 4 -9.34 8.50 -15.79
CA LEU A 4 -10.04 9.77 -15.56
C LEU A 4 -11.47 9.55 -15.08
N HIS A 5 -12.17 8.56 -15.67
CA HIS A 5 -13.51 8.17 -15.24
C HIS A 5 -13.52 7.66 -13.80
N TYR A 6 -12.51 6.88 -13.45
CA TYR A 6 -12.36 6.33 -12.10
C TYR A 6 -12.21 7.45 -11.08
N TYR A 7 -11.35 8.43 -11.37
CA TYR A 7 -11.15 9.56 -10.47
C TYR A 7 -12.39 10.45 -10.38
N GLU A 8 -13.16 10.59 -11.45
CA GLU A 8 -14.45 11.28 -11.39
C GLU A 8 -15.40 10.60 -10.41
N ARG A 9 -15.51 9.27 -10.50
CA ARG A 9 -16.41 8.50 -9.61
C ARG A 9 -16.00 8.60 -8.15
N LEU A 10 -14.71 8.72 -7.88
CA LEU A 10 -14.21 8.89 -6.52
C LEU A 10 -14.32 10.32 -6.00
N GLY A 11 -14.76 11.25 -6.84
CA GLY A 11 -14.88 12.65 -6.45
C GLY A 11 -13.58 13.42 -6.48
N LEU A 12 -12.54 12.88 -7.09
CA LEU A 12 -11.24 13.54 -7.21
C LEU A 12 -11.19 14.52 -8.37
N LEU A 13 -12.01 14.29 -9.39
CA LEU A 13 -12.13 15.17 -10.54
C LEU A 13 -13.58 15.60 -10.69
N SER A 14 -13.79 16.85 -11.11
CA SER A 14 -15.12 17.36 -11.47
C SER A 14 -15.59 16.68 -12.75
N LYS A 15 -16.92 16.57 -12.91
CA LYS A 15 -17.50 16.10 -14.16
C LYS A 15 -17.07 17.02 -15.30
N PRO A 16 -16.51 16.47 -16.39
CA PRO A 16 -16.12 17.28 -17.53
C PRO A 16 -17.34 17.77 -18.30
N ALA A 17 -17.19 18.93 -18.95
CA ALA A 17 -18.13 19.35 -19.97
C ALA A 17 -18.10 18.36 -21.14
N ARG A 18 -19.21 18.28 -21.89
CA ARG A 18 -19.27 17.43 -23.07
C ARG A 18 -19.27 18.29 -24.32
N SER A 19 -18.62 17.79 -25.38
CA SER A 19 -18.64 18.44 -26.68
C SER A 19 -20.02 18.27 -27.34
N THR A 20 -20.26 18.98 -28.45
CA THR A 20 -21.47 18.82 -29.23
C THR A 20 -21.64 17.38 -29.74
N ALA A 21 -20.54 16.65 -29.93
CA ALA A 21 -20.54 15.25 -30.29
C ALA A 21 -20.66 14.30 -29.10
N ASN A 22 -20.94 14.83 -27.91
CA ASN A 22 -21.10 14.09 -26.66
C ASN A 22 -19.80 13.43 -26.14
N TYR A 23 -18.64 13.92 -26.53
CA TYR A 23 -17.36 13.51 -25.97
C TYR A 23 -17.04 14.30 -24.69
N ARG A 24 -16.40 13.64 -23.73
CA ARG A 24 -15.94 14.30 -22.51
C ARG A 24 -14.75 15.20 -22.81
N LEU A 25 -14.86 16.44 -22.36
CA LEU A 25 -13.80 17.44 -22.51
C LEU A 25 -13.17 17.71 -21.15
N TYR A 26 -11.91 17.33 -21.00
CA TYR A 26 -11.17 17.58 -19.75
C TYR A 26 -10.31 18.81 -19.92
N PRO A 27 -10.42 19.77 -18.98
CA PRO A 27 -9.54 20.93 -19.01
C PRO A 27 -8.10 20.55 -18.65
N LEU A 28 -7.15 21.40 -18.99
CA LEU A 28 -5.74 21.20 -18.65
C LEU A 28 -5.54 21.00 -17.16
N GLU A 29 -6.33 21.67 -16.33
CA GLU A 29 -6.32 21.50 -14.87
C GLU A 29 -6.58 20.06 -14.46
N ALA A 30 -7.47 19.35 -15.15
CA ALA A 30 -7.74 17.94 -14.85
C ALA A 30 -6.52 17.08 -15.10
N LEU A 31 -5.74 17.36 -16.14
CA LEU A 31 -4.48 16.65 -16.38
C LEU A 31 -3.46 16.92 -15.28
N HIS A 32 -3.36 18.16 -14.82
CA HIS A 32 -2.48 18.50 -13.71
C HIS A 32 -2.88 17.79 -12.43
N LYS A 33 -4.19 17.67 -12.17
CA LYS A 33 -4.69 16.92 -11.01
C LYS A 33 -4.35 15.44 -11.10
N VAL A 34 -4.49 14.84 -12.28
CA VAL A 34 -4.15 13.42 -12.49
C VAL A 34 -2.66 13.21 -12.21
N GLN A 35 -1.80 14.09 -12.70
CA GLN A 35 -0.37 14.01 -12.45
C GLN A 35 -0.05 14.12 -10.96
N PHE A 36 -0.70 15.04 -10.27
CA PHE A 36 -0.57 15.19 -8.82
C PHE A 36 -1.00 13.93 -8.08
N ILE A 37 -2.16 13.39 -8.44
CA ILE A 37 -2.69 12.15 -7.83
C ILE A 37 -1.70 11.01 -8.01
N ARG A 38 -1.15 10.83 -9.21
CA ARG A 38 -0.18 9.76 -9.48
C ARG A 38 1.11 9.90 -8.67
N LYS A 39 1.61 11.13 -8.56
CA LYS A 39 2.80 11.40 -7.75
C LYS A 39 2.56 11.10 -6.28
N ALA A 40 1.41 11.51 -5.76
CA ALA A 40 1.06 11.26 -4.36
C ALA A 40 0.86 9.75 -4.08
N GLN A 41 0.22 9.04 -5.00
CA GLN A 41 0.07 7.58 -4.89
C GLN A 41 1.42 6.86 -4.89
N ALA A 42 2.37 7.35 -5.70
CA ALA A 42 3.71 6.78 -5.75
C ALA A 42 4.44 6.89 -4.40
N LEU A 43 4.09 7.90 -3.59
CA LEU A 43 4.61 8.06 -2.24
C LEU A 43 3.81 7.32 -1.18
N GLY A 44 2.78 6.57 -1.60
CA GLY A 44 1.98 5.77 -0.69
C GLY A 44 0.75 6.45 -0.12
N PHE A 45 0.43 7.66 -0.58
CA PHE A 45 -0.79 8.34 -0.13
C PHE A 45 -2.01 7.62 -0.67
N SER A 46 -3.03 7.43 0.18
CA SER A 46 -4.30 6.84 -0.24
C SER A 46 -5.11 7.84 -1.04
N LEU A 47 -6.06 7.34 -1.83
CA LEU A 47 -6.96 8.20 -2.60
C LEU A 47 -7.80 9.09 -1.68
N GLU A 48 -8.18 8.60 -0.50
CA GLU A 48 -8.91 9.39 0.50
C GLU A 48 -8.07 10.57 1.01
N GLU A 49 -6.79 10.31 1.29
CA GLU A 49 -5.86 11.35 1.72
C GLU A 49 -5.62 12.39 0.61
N ILE A 50 -5.50 11.92 -0.63
CA ILE A 50 -5.34 12.81 -1.78
C ILE A 50 -6.58 13.68 -1.96
N LYS A 51 -7.77 13.09 -1.80
CA LYS A 51 -9.02 13.84 -1.86
C LYS A 51 -9.07 14.95 -0.79
N GLU A 52 -8.66 14.63 0.43
CA GLU A 52 -8.56 15.60 1.52
C GLU A 52 -7.64 16.77 1.14
N ILE A 53 -6.48 16.46 0.58
CA ILE A 53 -5.52 17.47 0.15
C ILE A 53 -6.12 18.38 -0.92
N LEU A 54 -6.77 17.79 -1.92
CA LEU A 54 -7.40 18.54 -3.00
C LEU A 54 -8.54 19.42 -2.49
N GLU A 55 -9.33 18.92 -1.52
CA GLU A 55 -10.41 19.69 -0.89
C GLU A 55 -9.87 20.90 -0.12
N LEU A 56 -8.76 20.74 0.60
CA LEU A 56 -8.11 21.86 1.27
C LEU A 56 -7.72 22.94 0.27
N ARG A 57 -7.13 22.54 -0.84
CA ARG A 57 -6.74 23.48 -1.90
C ARG A 57 -7.96 24.19 -2.51
N ASN A 58 -9.05 23.46 -2.72
CA ASN A 58 -10.29 24.04 -3.25
C ASN A 58 -10.90 25.08 -2.31
N ARG A 59 -10.67 24.97 -1.01
CA ARG A 59 -11.11 25.93 -0.01
C ARG A 59 -10.15 27.10 0.16
N GLY A 60 -9.15 27.22 -0.72
CA GLY A 60 -8.17 28.29 -0.68
C GLY A 60 -7.12 28.11 0.42
N ARG A 61 -6.99 26.94 1.00
CA ARG A 61 -5.98 26.64 2.02
C ARG A 61 -4.79 25.93 1.41
N ALA A 62 -3.59 26.30 1.85
CA ALA A 62 -2.38 25.60 1.44
C ALA A 62 -2.32 24.25 2.17
N PRO A 63 -2.24 23.13 1.44
CA PRO A 63 -2.28 21.82 2.07
C PRO A 63 -0.91 21.29 2.55
N CYS A 64 0.15 22.08 2.39
CA CYS A 64 1.53 21.61 2.60
C CYS A 64 1.79 21.04 4.00
N ARG A 65 1.22 21.66 5.04
CA ARG A 65 1.36 21.15 6.41
C ARG A 65 0.72 19.77 6.54
N ARG A 66 -0.48 19.60 5.98
CA ARG A 66 -1.18 18.33 6.04
C ARG A 66 -0.45 17.25 5.24
N VAL A 67 0.10 17.61 4.08
CA VAL A 67 0.92 16.72 3.27
C VAL A 67 2.14 16.24 4.06
N ALA A 68 2.82 17.15 4.75
CA ALA A 68 3.97 16.79 5.57
C ALA A 68 3.60 15.86 6.72
N GLU A 69 2.47 16.11 7.37
CA GLU A 69 1.96 15.24 8.45
C GLU A 69 1.65 13.83 7.95
N LEU A 70 0.99 13.73 6.80
CA LEU A 70 0.67 12.45 6.17
C LEU A 70 1.93 11.71 5.75
N GLY A 71 2.91 12.41 5.19
CA GLY A 71 4.19 11.83 4.83
C GLY A 71 4.93 11.26 6.03
N LYS A 72 4.94 11.99 7.12
CA LYS A 72 5.56 11.53 8.37
C LYS A 72 4.87 10.27 8.91
N LYS A 73 3.55 10.24 8.88
CA LYS A 73 2.77 9.08 9.28
C LYS A 73 3.11 7.86 8.43
N HIS A 74 3.18 8.03 7.12
CA HIS A 74 3.52 6.94 6.21
C HIS A 74 4.94 6.44 6.41
N LEU A 75 5.88 7.34 6.67
CA LEU A 75 7.27 6.95 6.97
C LEU A 75 7.32 6.08 8.23
N GLN A 76 6.61 6.47 9.28
CA GLN A 76 6.55 5.70 10.51
C GLN A 76 5.95 4.32 10.30
N GLU A 77 4.90 4.22 9.46
CA GLU A 77 4.29 2.93 9.12
C GLU A 77 5.25 2.03 8.35
N VAL A 78 6.00 2.60 7.41
CA VAL A 78 7.02 1.85 6.64
C VAL A 78 8.11 1.35 7.57
N ASP A 79 8.62 2.19 8.47
CA ASP A 79 9.65 1.80 9.43
C ASP A 79 9.18 0.65 10.32
N ALA A 80 7.92 0.70 10.76
CA ALA A 80 7.33 -0.37 11.56
C ALA A 80 7.24 -1.68 10.77
N ARG A 81 6.88 -1.62 9.50
CA ARG A 81 6.82 -2.81 8.64
C ARG A 81 8.20 -3.39 8.38
N ILE A 82 9.20 -2.55 8.16
CA ILE A 82 10.58 -3.00 7.98
C ILE A 82 11.04 -3.74 9.23
N ALA A 83 10.78 -3.19 10.42
CA ALA A 83 11.13 -3.83 11.68
C ALA A 83 10.44 -5.18 11.85
N ALA A 84 9.14 -5.25 11.53
CA ALA A 84 8.36 -6.49 11.62
C ALA A 84 8.87 -7.54 10.64
N LEU A 85 9.19 -7.13 9.41
CA LEU A 85 9.76 -8.04 8.39
C LEU A 85 11.14 -8.55 8.78
N ARG A 86 11.98 -7.70 9.37
CA ARG A 86 13.30 -8.13 9.86
C ARG A 86 13.19 -9.14 10.98
N SER A 87 12.23 -8.93 11.89
CA SER A 87 11.96 -9.89 12.97
C SER A 87 11.48 -11.21 12.43
N PHE A 88 10.54 -11.19 11.48
CA PHE A 88 10.05 -12.38 10.80
C PHE A 88 11.18 -13.12 10.06
N ARG A 89 12.02 -12.36 9.35
CA ARG A 89 13.17 -12.93 8.65
C ARG A 89 14.12 -13.63 9.59
N ARG A 90 14.41 -13.03 10.75
CA ARG A 90 15.30 -13.67 11.75
C ARG A 90 14.72 -14.98 12.25
N ALA A 91 13.41 -15.03 12.52
CA ALA A 91 12.75 -16.24 12.97
C ALA A 91 12.83 -17.35 11.90
N LEU A 92 12.55 -17.00 10.66
CA LEU A 92 12.60 -17.95 9.56
C LEU A 92 14.04 -18.42 9.29
N ALA A 93 15.00 -17.50 9.30
CA ALA A 93 16.40 -17.81 9.10
C ALA A 93 16.96 -18.71 10.21
N ALA A 94 16.40 -18.62 11.43
CA ALA A 94 16.85 -19.46 12.54
C ALA A 94 16.39 -20.91 12.40
N VAL A 95 15.21 -21.15 11.83
CA VAL A 95 14.67 -22.52 11.72
C VAL A 95 15.08 -23.22 10.43
N LEU A 96 15.29 -22.47 9.36
CA LEU A 96 15.53 -23.03 8.04
C LEU A 96 16.76 -23.95 7.97
N PRO A 97 17.93 -23.60 8.53
CA PRO A 97 19.09 -24.52 8.52
C PRO A 97 18.81 -25.85 9.19
N ARG A 98 18.04 -25.85 10.27
CA ARG A 98 17.64 -27.10 10.95
C ARG A 98 16.74 -27.93 10.07
N TRP A 99 15.78 -27.30 9.41
CA TRP A 99 14.89 -28.00 8.48
C TRP A 99 15.66 -28.61 7.31
N GLU A 100 16.59 -27.86 6.74
CA GLU A 100 17.45 -28.35 5.65
C GLU A 100 18.30 -29.53 6.10
N SER A 101 18.87 -29.45 7.30
CA SER A 101 19.68 -30.54 7.87
C SER A 101 18.84 -31.78 8.10
N GLU A 102 17.64 -31.67 8.64
CA GLU A 102 16.76 -32.80 8.92
C GLU A 102 16.25 -33.44 7.63
N THR A 103 15.89 -32.64 6.62
CA THR A 103 15.34 -33.17 5.37
C THR A 103 16.42 -33.82 4.47
N SER A 104 17.68 -33.43 4.63
CA SER A 104 18.77 -34.03 3.88
C SER A 104 19.03 -35.48 4.28
N ARG A 105 18.49 -35.94 5.39
CA ARG A 105 18.70 -37.30 5.95
C ARG A 105 17.63 -38.31 5.57
N GLN A 106 16.81 -38.05 4.57
CA GLN A 106 15.72 -38.97 4.15
C GLN A 106 14.87 -39.47 5.33
N ARG A 107 14.33 -38.55 6.09
CA ARG A 107 13.49 -38.86 7.23
C ARG A 107 12.01 -38.99 6.82
N GLU A 108 11.25 -39.79 7.55
CA GLU A 108 9.79 -39.80 7.40
C GLU A 108 9.20 -38.64 8.20
N CYS A 109 8.13 -38.04 7.67
CA CYS A 109 7.41 -37.00 8.39
C CYS A 109 6.56 -37.64 9.50
N ALA A 110 6.81 -37.26 10.74
CA ALA A 110 6.17 -37.85 11.91
C ALA A 110 4.87 -37.14 12.31
N GLY A 111 4.59 -35.97 11.79
CA GLY A 111 3.40 -35.19 12.15
C GLY A 111 2.18 -35.54 11.31
N GLU A 112 1.05 -34.99 11.69
CA GLU A 112 -0.19 -35.12 10.95
C GLU A 112 -0.11 -34.44 9.58
N PHE A 113 0.50 -33.26 9.53
CA PHE A 113 0.71 -32.49 8.30
C PHE A 113 2.20 -32.39 7.98
N CYS A 114 2.98 -31.76 8.87
CA CYS A 114 4.42 -31.66 8.78
C CYS A 114 5.01 -31.35 10.15
N ASP A 115 5.76 -32.28 10.72
CA ASP A 115 6.31 -32.14 12.06
C ASP A 115 7.29 -30.98 12.21
N LEU A 116 7.95 -30.55 11.11
CA LEU A 116 8.82 -29.40 11.17
C LEU A 116 8.07 -28.14 11.59
N VAL A 117 6.90 -27.92 11.00
CA VAL A 117 6.05 -26.78 11.33
C VAL A 117 5.32 -27.01 12.66
N GLU A 118 4.82 -28.22 12.87
CA GLU A 118 4.04 -28.55 14.08
C GLU A 118 4.84 -28.42 15.37
N ARG A 119 6.16 -28.62 15.32
CA ARG A 119 7.05 -28.43 16.48
C ARG A 119 7.35 -27.00 16.82
N LEU A 120 6.99 -26.04 15.94
CA LEU A 120 7.19 -24.64 16.25
C LEU A 120 6.27 -24.18 17.36
N PRO A 121 6.76 -23.32 18.27
CA PRO A 121 5.87 -22.72 19.27
C PRO A 121 4.83 -21.86 18.58
N GLN A 122 3.65 -21.74 19.18
CA GLN A 122 2.68 -20.76 18.71
C GLN A 122 3.27 -19.38 18.88
N SER A 123 3.66 -18.81 17.78
CA SER A 123 4.40 -17.56 17.78
C SER A 123 3.49 -16.36 17.72
N PRO A 124 3.95 -15.24 18.30
CA PRO A 124 3.28 -13.99 18.06
C PRO A 124 3.36 -13.61 16.60
N SER A 125 2.32 -13.06 16.18
CA SER A 125 2.00 -12.33 14.95
C SER A 125 3.03 -12.27 13.84
N ARG A 126 2.72 -12.99 12.80
CA ARG A 126 3.18 -12.75 11.46
C ARG A 126 2.89 -11.31 11.06
N PRO A 127 3.84 -10.60 10.41
CA PRO A 127 3.56 -9.28 9.85
C PRO A 127 2.36 -9.37 8.89
N LYS A 128 1.39 -8.49 9.09
CA LYS A 128 0.23 -8.45 8.20
C LYS A 128 0.67 -8.08 6.80
N ARG A 129 0.26 -8.89 5.82
CA ARG A 129 0.41 -8.49 4.43
C ARG A 129 -0.57 -7.36 4.15
N LYS A 130 -0.04 -6.22 3.73
CA LYS A 130 -0.86 -5.21 3.08
C LYS A 130 -0.75 -5.42 1.59
N ILE A 131 -1.87 -5.61 1.01
CA ILE A 131 -2.01 -5.68 -0.44
C ILE A 131 -2.24 -4.28 -0.96
#